data_1d871085d599f55c4f8a5ee2f05831c4
#
_entry.id   1d871085d599f55c4f8a5ee2f05831c4
#
_cell.length_a   1.000
_cell.length_b   1.000
_cell.length_c   1.000
_cell.angle_alpha   90.00
_cell.angle_beta   90.00
_cell.angle_gamma   90.00
#
_symmetry.space_group_name_H-M   'P 1'
#
loop_
_entity.id
_entity.type
_entity.pdbx_description
1 polymer ?
#
loop_
_entity_poly.entity_id
_entity_poly.type
_entity_poly.pdbx_seq_one_letter_code
_entity_poly.pdbx_strand_id
1 'polypeptide(L)'
;MYNAVYGKSVMSIGDIHFSDVFKGKHISYIENCSWVLKQITNKLKEERPAALTLGGDLVGWTETNIKDREMLSLFIRVLKEWNQICPVYCLRGNHDIKGYPDFNLFAELGLIITSTACGGYFDYFANETDTVPQARYHMIDYKSEGRKLDLHSNPDVSNIALVHNNFTISGATNWYQEHDGIELAMQTNFYGVDLVIAGHIHNPSPNIISTTLGEKQCMLFYPGCPTRPIKEKNMWESCWYLHIKYNETAKACDIIPEEFKLRPSTEIFYSDEDFIDDEEKTEDDIQEELRKENLKAILGDLMKYRMQGGDLYNQIDIIPNASQEAKDVAKSYLQKAFA
;
A
#
# COMPACT_ATOMS: atom_id res chain seq x y z
N MET A 1 11.55 5.88 -21.12
CA MET A 1 10.72 7.02 -20.67
C MET A 1 9.39 6.44 -20.22
N TYR A 2 9.02 6.60 -18.94
CA TYR A 2 7.83 5.96 -18.36
C TYR A 2 6.64 6.93 -18.19
N ASN A 3 6.62 8.01 -19.00
CA ASN A 3 5.69 9.13 -18.77
C ASN A 3 4.51 9.15 -19.75
N ALA A 4 4.35 8.14 -20.59
CA ALA A 4 3.23 8.04 -21.51
C ALA A 4 2.78 6.59 -21.65
N VAL A 5 1.46 6.35 -21.64
CA VAL A 5 0.83 5.08 -21.89
C VAL A 5 -0.27 5.22 -22.94
N TYR A 6 -0.46 4.20 -23.74
CA TYR A 6 -1.37 4.22 -24.89
C TYR A 6 -2.30 3.01 -24.86
N GLY A 7 -3.59 3.22 -25.07
CA GLY A 7 -4.57 2.14 -25.14
C GLY A 7 -5.96 2.55 -24.69
N LYS A 8 -6.83 1.56 -24.51
CA LYS A 8 -8.26 1.80 -24.32
C LYS A 8 -8.65 2.36 -22.96
N SER A 9 -7.90 2.05 -21.91
CA SER A 9 -8.21 2.46 -20.52
C SER A 9 -6.98 2.37 -19.63
N VAL A 10 -7.01 3.05 -18.50
CA VAL A 10 -6.13 2.79 -17.36
C VAL A 10 -6.96 2.11 -16.28
N MET A 11 -6.44 1.03 -15.69
CA MET A 11 -7.07 0.28 -14.61
C MET A 11 -6.36 0.58 -13.30
N SER A 12 -7.12 0.89 -12.26
CA SER A 12 -6.60 1.18 -10.91
C SER A 12 -7.15 0.18 -9.90
N ILE A 13 -6.29 -0.22 -8.96
CA ILE A 13 -6.61 -1.10 -7.82
C ILE A 13 -6.01 -0.46 -6.57
N GLY A 14 -6.56 -0.75 -5.39
CA GLY A 14 -6.02 -0.31 -4.12
C GLY A 14 -4.79 -1.12 -3.67
N ASP A 15 -4.66 -1.23 -2.37
CA ASP A 15 -3.54 -1.84 -1.69
C ASP A 15 -3.53 -3.37 -1.86
N ILE A 16 -2.36 -3.96 -2.09
CA ILE A 16 -2.27 -5.42 -2.30
C ILE A 16 -1.86 -6.16 -1.02
N HIS A 17 -0.97 -5.57 -0.22
CA HIS A 17 -0.44 -6.18 1.00
C HIS A 17 0.00 -7.64 0.83
N PHE A 18 0.74 -7.92 -0.22
CA PHE A 18 1.27 -9.25 -0.43
C PHE A 18 2.31 -9.59 0.64
N SER A 19 2.06 -10.63 1.42
CA SER A 19 2.92 -11.01 2.54
C SER A 19 2.76 -12.50 2.88
N ASP A 20 3.79 -13.08 3.44
CA ASP A 20 3.82 -14.44 3.98
C ASP A 20 3.66 -14.47 5.51
N VAL A 21 3.68 -13.31 6.16
CA VAL A 21 3.62 -13.19 7.62
C VAL A 21 2.30 -12.56 8.03
N PHE A 22 1.43 -13.38 8.63
CA PHE A 22 0.15 -12.93 9.17
C PHE A 22 -0.10 -13.55 10.53
N LYS A 23 -0.21 -12.74 11.56
CA LYS A 23 -0.65 -13.19 12.89
C LYS A 23 -2.17 -13.43 12.86
N GLY A 24 -2.62 -14.53 13.48
CA GLY A 24 -4.04 -14.80 13.74
C GLY A 24 -4.91 -15.17 12.54
N LYS A 25 -4.32 -15.64 11.43
CA LYS A 25 -5.08 -15.94 10.22
C LYS A 25 -5.14 -17.41 9.87
N HIS A 26 -6.22 -17.77 9.16
CA HIS A 26 -6.41 -19.09 8.63
C HIS A 26 -5.30 -19.43 7.62
N ILE A 27 -4.89 -20.71 7.57
CA ILE A 27 -3.84 -21.20 6.66
C ILE A 27 -4.13 -20.89 5.19
N SER A 28 -5.41 -20.72 4.85
CA SER A 28 -5.88 -20.35 3.51
C SER A 28 -5.55 -18.92 3.08
N TYR A 29 -4.95 -18.08 3.92
CA TYR A 29 -4.65 -16.70 3.56
C TYR A 29 -3.65 -16.59 2.39
N ILE A 30 -2.62 -17.44 2.37
CA ILE A 30 -1.66 -17.51 1.25
C ILE A 30 -2.38 -17.91 -0.04
N GLU A 31 -3.31 -18.86 0.06
CA GLU A 31 -4.16 -19.26 -1.06
C GLU A 31 -5.07 -18.11 -1.49
N ASN A 32 -5.59 -17.31 -0.55
CA ASN A 32 -6.38 -16.13 -0.86
C ASN A 32 -5.56 -15.08 -1.63
N CYS A 33 -4.34 -14.77 -1.18
CA CYS A 33 -3.44 -13.87 -1.91
C CYS A 33 -3.20 -14.37 -3.34
N SER A 34 -2.89 -15.66 -3.50
CA SER A 34 -2.67 -16.28 -4.80
C SER A 34 -3.93 -16.21 -5.68
N TRP A 35 -5.10 -16.43 -5.09
CA TRP A 35 -6.38 -16.33 -5.79
C TRP A 35 -6.64 -14.88 -6.25
N VAL A 36 -6.46 -13.89 -5.37
CA VAL A 36 -6.61 -12.46 -5.70
C VAL A 36 -5.69 -12.08 -6.87
N LEU A 37 -4.41 -12.41 -6.79
CA LEU A 37 -3.45 -12.13 -7.86
C LEU A 37 -3.85 -12.76 -9.18
N LYS A 38 -4.39 -13.99 -9.15
CA LYS A 38 -4.90 -14.67 -10.33
C LYS A 38 -6.12 -13.97 -10.93
N GLN A 39 -7.05 -13.48 -10.10
CA GLN A 39 -8.21 -12.71 -10.59
C GLN A 39 -7.77 -11.42 -11.27
N ILE A 40 -6.85 -10.68 -10.65
CA ILE A 40 -6.27 -9.46 -11.25
C ILE A 40 -5.59 -9.80 -12.59
N THR A 41 -4.79 -10.86 -12.64
CA THR A 41 -4.13 -11.31 -13.87
C THR A 41 -5.13 -11.65 -14.98
N ASN A 42 -6.21 -12.35 -14.65
CA ASN A 42 -7.26 -12.68 -15.61
C ASN A 42 -7.93 -11.42 -16.15
N LYS A 43 -8.24 -10.46 -15.25
CA LYS A 43 -8.85 -9.18 -15.65
C LYS A 43 -7.93 -8.37 -16.56
N LEU A 44 -6.63 -8.31 -16.26
CA LEU A 44 -5.64 -7.64 -17.11
C LEU A 44 -5.56 -8.28 -18.51
N LYS A 45 -5.63 -9.61 -18.61
CA LYS A 45 -5.64 -10.32 -19.90
C LYS A 45 -6.89 -10.05 -20.72
N GLU A 46 -8.04 -9.91 -20.05
CA GLU A 46 -9.32 -9.58 -20.66
C GLU A 46 -9.34 -8.15 -21.19
N GLU A 47 -9.05 -7.18 -20.32
CA GLU A 47 -9.19 -5.75 -20.60
C GLU A 47 -8.03 -5.17 -21.41
N ARG A 48 -6.82 -5.70 -21.23
CA ARG A 48 -5.58 -5.18 -21.80
C ARG A 48 -5.48 -3.65 -21.67
N PRO A 49 -5.47 -3.13 -20.45
CA PRO A 49 -5.42 -1.69 -20.22
C PRO A 49 -4.08 -1.09 -20.69
N ALA A 50 -4.07 0.22 -20.94
CA ALA A 50 -2.85 0.97 -21.23
C ALA A 50 -1.86 0.94 -20.07
N ALA A 51 -2.35 0.87 -18.83
CA ALA A 51 -1.58 0.73 -17.61
C ALA A 51 -2.42 0.13 -16.49
N LEU A 52 -1.74 -0.53 -15.54
CA LEU A 52 -2.25 -0.84 -14.21
C LEU A 52 -1.66 0.14 -13.21
N THR A 53 -2.49 0.70 -12.32
CA THR A 53 -2.02 1.49 -11.18
C THR A 53 -2.39 0.82 -9.86
N LEU A 54 -1.44 0.79 -8.92
CA LEU A 54 -1.59 0.22 -7.58
C LEU A 54 -1.51 1.33 -6.53
N GLY A 55 -2.44 1.30 -5.57
CA GLY A 55 -2.66 2.35 -4.57
C GLY A 55 -1.53 2.52 -3.54
N GLY A 56 -0.51 1.68 -3.57
CA GLY A 56 0.54 1.58 -2.56
C GLY A 56 0.36 0.35 -1.69
N ASP A 57 1.16 0.25 -0.62
CA ASP A 57 1.17 -0.90 0.28
C ASP A 57 1.15 -2.24 -0.49
N LEU A 58 2.12 -2.34 -1.40
CA LEU A 58 2.27 -3.49 -2.29
C LEU A 58 2.65 -4.74 -1.50
N VAL A 59 3.54 -4.56 -0.50
CA VAL A 59 4.09 -5.63 0.31
C VAL A 59 3.93 -5.37 1.80
N GLY A 60 3.86 -6.48 2.57
CA GLY A 60 3.90 -6.44 4.03
C GLY A 60 2.61 -6.01 4.70
N TRP A 61 2.56 -6.23 5.99
CA TRP A 61 1.59 -5.68 6.93
C TRP A 61 2.29 -5.30 8.24
N THR A 62 2.89 -6.26 8.92
CA THR A 62 3.58 -6.05 10.21
C THR A 62 5.09 -6.17 10.09
N GLU A 63 5.57 -6.93 9.12
CA GLU A 63 6.98 -7.18 8.89
C GLU A 63 7.42 -6.66 7.53
N THR A 64 8.70 -6.38 7.43
CA THR A 64 9.28 -5.57 6.37
C THR A 64 9.60 -6.34 5.09
N ASN A 65 9.66 -7.67 5.15
CA ASN A 65 10.11 -8.48 4.02
C ASN A 65 9.30 -9.75 3.89
N ILE A 66 9.14 -10.23 2.66
CA ILE A 66 8.67 -11.57 2.38
C ILE A 66 9.80 -12.54 2.69
N LYS A 67 9.64 -13.34 3.76
CA LYS A 67 10.66 -14.28 4.22
C LYS A 67 10.65 -15.58 3.42
N ASP A 68 9.46 -16.00 2.99
CA ASP A 68 9.29 -17.19 2.17
C ASP A 68 9.74 -16.93 0.73
N ARG A 69 10.74 -17.68 0.29
CA ARG A 69 11.33 -17.53 -1.05
C ARG A 69 10.39 -17.97 -2.17
N GLU A 70 9.52 -18.93 -1.92
CA GLU A 70 8.55 -19.40 -2.91
C GLU A 70 7.48 -18.33 -3.13
N MET A 71 7.02 -17.70 -2.05
CA MET A 71 6.09 -16.58 -2.10
C MET A 71 6.69 -15.38 -2.82
N LEU A 72 7.91 -14.99 -2.49
CA LEU A 72 8.62 -13.91 -3.19
C LEU A 72 8.77 -14.24 -4.69
N SER A 73 9.16 -15.47 -5.00
CA SER A 73 9.28 -15.95 -6.39
C SER A 73 7.95 -15.95 -7.13
N LEU A 74 6.85 -16.34 -6.46
CA LEU A 74 5.50 -16.27 -7.01
C LEU A 74 5.14 -14.82 -7.36
N PHE A 75 5.38 -13.90 -6.44
CA PHE A 75 5.01 -12.50 -6.66
C PHE A 75 5.83 -11.85 -7.79
N ILE A 76 7.12 -12.12 -7.85
CA ILE A 76 7.97 -11.70 -8.97
C ILE A 76 7.44 -12.23 -10.31
N ARG A 77 7.01 -13.50 -10.36
CA ARG A 77 6.42 -14.08 -11.60
C ARG A 77 5.13 -13.39 -11.99
N VAL A 78 4.26 -13.11 -11.02
CA VAL A 78 3.01 -12.40 -11.27
C VAL A 78 3.26 -10.99 -11.79
N LEU A 79 4.13 -10.22 -11.14
CA LEU A 79 4.49 -8.87 -11.60
C LEU A 79 5.12 -8.89 -13.01
N LYS A 80 5.94 -9.89 -13.32
CA LYS A 80 6.48 -10.09 -14.68
C LYS A 80 5.36 -10.35 -15.69
N GLU A 81 4.38 -11.18 -15.34
CA GLU A 81 3.24 -11.47 -16.20
C GLU A 81 2.39 -10.21 -16.43
N TRP A 82 2.14 -9.41 -15.38
CA TRP A 82 1.41 -8.15 -15.53
C TRP A 82 2.15 -7.18 -16.46
N ASN A 83 3.47 -7.03 -16.30
CA ASN A 83 4.29 -6.18 -17.17
C ASN A 83 4.34 -6.63 -18.64
N GLN A 84 4.07 -7.91 -18.93
CA GLN A 84 3.91 -8.37 -20.31
C GLN A 84 2.57 -7.94 -20.94
N ILE A 85 1.59 -7.57 -20.10
CA ILE A 85 0.28 -7.12 -20.54
C ILE A 85 0.25 -5.59 -20.65
N CYS A 86 0.69 -4.89 -19.59
CA CYS A 86 0.75 -3.44 -19.53
C CYS A 86 1.78 -2.98 -18.47
N PRO A 87 2.29 -1.75 -18.55
CA PRO A 87 3.13 -1.18 -17.50
C PRO A 87 2.37 -1.09 -16.16
N VAL A 88 3.07 -1.39 -15.06
CA VAL A 88 2.53 -1.40 -13.70
C VAL A 88 3.09 -0.22 -12.93
N TYR A 89 2.29 0.79 -12.66
CA TYR A 89 2.63 1.92 -11.80
C TYR A 89 2.23 1.63 -10.37
N CYS A 90 3.12 1.87 -9.43
CA CYS A 90 2.88 1.59 -8.02
C CYS A 90 3.29 2.77 -7.15
N LEU A 91 2.38 3.24 -6.30
CA LEU A 91 2.71 4.18 -5.23
C LEU A 91 3.52 3.48 -4.14
N ARG A 92 4.30 4.25 -3.42
CA ARG A 92 4.91 3.79 -2.18
C ARG A 92 3.99 4.14 -1.02
N GLY A 93 3.42 3.11 -0.38
CA GLY A 93 2.61 3.24 0.82
C GLY A 93 3.46 3.25 2.09
N ASN A 94 2.80 3.34 3.26
CA ASN A 94 3.47 3.36 4.55
C ASN A 94 4.10 2.01 4.92
N HIS A 95 3.52 0.89 4.48
CA HIS A 95 4.10 -0.44 4.67
C HIS A 95 5.28 -0.69 3.72
N ASP A 96 5.25 -0.16 2.51
CA ASP A 96 6.38 -0.26 1.57
C ASP A 96 7.62 0.50 2.05
N ILE A 97 7.45 1.56 2.85
CA ILE A 97 8.58 2.25 3.51
C ILE A 97 9.24 1.32 4.53
N LYS A 98 8.44 0.54 5.27
CA LYS A 98 8.92 -0.46 6.24
C LYS A 98 9.42 -1.72 5.51
N GLY A 99 8.73 -2.17 4.47
CA GLY A 99 9.08 -3.26 3.54
C GLY A 99 10.10 -2.87 2.46
N TYR A 100 10.92 -1.92 2.75
CA TYR A 100 11.84 -1.23 1.85
C TYR A 100 12.66 -2.13 0.90
N PRO A 101 13.28 -3.24 1.33
CA PRO A 101 14.07 -4.05 0.42
C PRO A 101 13.26 -4.69 -0.71
N ASP A 102 12.07 -5.25 -0.40
CA ASP A 102 11.27 -5.97 -1.40
C ASP A 102 10.64 -5.01 -2.41
N PHE A 103 10.09 -3.88 -1.94
CA PHE A 103 9.54 -2.85 -2.83
C PHE A 103 10.61 -2.31 -3.80
N ASN A 104 11.79 -2.00 -3.28
CA ASN A 104 12.89 -1.54 -4.11
C ASN A 104 13.39 -2.60 -5.08
N LEU A 105 13.48 -3.86 -4.64
CA LEU A 105 13.83 -4.97 -5.52
C LEU A 105 12.90 -5.04 -6.75
N PHE A 106 11.59 -4.89 -6.55
CA PHE A 106 10.64 -4.89 -7.66
C PHE A 106 10.83 -3.68 -8.59
N ALA A 107 11.13 -2.51 -8.05
CA ALA A 107 11.43 -1.32 -8.83
C ALA A 107 12.76 -1.47 -9.61
N GLU A 108 13.82 -1.96 -8.98
CA GLU A 108 15.12 -2.20 -9.61
C GLU A 108 15.08 -3.28 -10.70
N LEU A 109 14.24 -4.30 -10.52
CA LEU A 109 13.96 -5.31 -11.54
C LEU A 109 13.05 -4.81 -12.68
N GLY A 110 12.57 -3.57 -12.60
CA GLY A 110 11.65 -2.98 -13.59
C GLY A 110 10.27 -3.63 -13.58
N LEU A 111 9.88 -4.25 -12.46
CA LEU A 111 8.59 -4.91 -12.32
C LEU A 111 7.47 -3.95 -11.95
N ILE A 112 7.82 -2.82 -11.34
CA ILE A 112 6.93 -1.69 -11.05
C ILE A 112 7.60 -0.38 -11.45
N ILE A 113 6.78 0.60 -11.82
CA ILE A 113 7.20 1.97 -12.12
C ILE A 113 6.77 2.84 -10.93
N THR A 114 7.74 3.37 -10.21
CA THR A 114 7.50 4.22 -9.03
C THR A 114 7.30 5.68 -9.43
N SER A 115 6.77 6.49 -8.51
CA SER A 115 6.64 7.95 -8.68
C SER A 115 7.97 8.61 -9.06
N THR A 116 9.07 8.19 -8.45
CA THR A 116 10.42 8.68 -8.76
C THR A 116 10.85 8.30 -10.18
N ALA A 117 10.57 7.08 -10.63
CA ALA A 117 10.98 6.58 -11.94
C ALA A 117 10.28 7.30 -13.10
N CYS A 118 9.02 7.76 -12.90
CA CYS A 118 8.27 8.53 -13.91
C CYS A 118 8.30 10.04 -13.68
N GLY A 119 9.09 10.55 -12.73
CA GLY A 119 9.15 11.99 -12.42
C GLY A 119 7.88 12.54 -11.78
N GLY A 120 7.07 11.66 -11.19
CA GLY A 120 5.88 12.00 -10.42
C GLY A 120 4.56 12.05 -11.19
N TYR A 121 4.56 11.81 -12.49
CA TYR A 121 3.34 11.69 -13.29
C TYR A 121 3.55 10.86 -14.54
N PHE A 122 2.45 10.41 -15.14
CA PHE A 122 2.42 9.91 -16.51
C PHE A 122 1.14 10.36 -17.22
N ASP A 123 1.21 10.43 -18.54
CA ASP A 123 0.10 10.84 -19.40
C ASP A 123 -0.55 9.61 -20.07
N TYR A 124 -1.87 9.60 -20.10
CA TYR A 124 -2.67 8.58 -20.78
C TYR A 124 -3.18 9.12 -22.12
N PHE A 125 -2.92 8.34 -23.16
CA PHE A 125 -3.37 8.58 -24.52
C PHE A 125 -4.27 7.44 -24.97
N ALA A 126 -5.45 7.73 -25.51
CA ALA A 126 -6.37 6.73 -26.01
C ALA A 126 -5.82 6.05 -27.28
N ASN A 127 -5.04 6.78 -28.10
CA ASN A 127 -4.43 6.30 -29.32
C ASN A 127 -2.96 6.74 -29.43
N GLU A 128 -2.14 5.96 -30.12
CA GLU A 128 -0.72 6.27 -30.36
C GLU A 128 -0.51 7.55 -31.21
N THR A 129 -1.53 7.96 -31.94
CA THR A 129 -1.49 9.17 -32.79
C THR A 129 -1.90 10.44 -32.06
N ASP A 130 -2.41 10.32 -30.83
CA ASP A 130 -2.86 11.46 -30.07
C ASP A 130 -1.64 12.33 -29.63
N THR A 131 -1.78 13.63 -29.81
CA THR A 131 -0.73 14.61 -29.43
C THR A 131 -1.03 15.29 -28.09
N VAL A 132 -2.25 15.17 -27.61
CA VAL A 132 -2.71 15.70 -26.32
C VAL A 132 -3.21 14.50 -25.49
N PRO A 133 -2.77 14.35 -24.24
CA PRO A 133 -3.24 13.27 -23.40
C PRO A 133 -4.71 13.47 -23.04
N GLN A 134 -5.43 12.40 -22.80
CA GLN A 134 -6.80 12.43 -22.29
C GLN A 134 -6.81 12.58 -20.76
N ALA A 135 -5.78 12.07 -20.10
CA ALA A 135 -5.62 12.27 -18.66
C ALA A 135 -4.14 12.34 -18.27
N ARG A 136 -3.84 13.11 -17.21
CA ARG A 136 -2.56 13.12 -16.51
C ARG A 136 -2.73 12.52 -15.13
N TYR A 137 -1.95 11.49 -14.84
CA TYR A 137 -1.93 10.79 -13.56
C TYR A 137 -0.77 11.29 -12.72
N HIS A 138 -1.05 11.94 -11.59
CA HIS A 138 -0.05 12.38 -10.61
C HIS A 138 0.14 11.28 -9.58
N MET A 139 1.37 10.81 -9.40
CA MET A 139 1.72 9.76 -8.44
C MET A 139 2.25 10.37 -7.16
N ILE A 140 1.52 10.22 -6.05
CA ILE A 140 1.78 10.87 -4.77
C ILE A 140 1.96 9.80 -3.70
N ASP A 141 3.22 9.51 -3.38
CA ASP A 141 3.59 8.55 -2.35
C ASP A 141 3.14 9.00 -0.95
N TYR A 142 3.06 8.07 0.00
CA TYR A 142 2.75 8.35 1.39
C TYR A 142 3.61 9.48 1.96
N LYS A 143 2.98 10.42 2.67
CA LYS A 143 3.58 11.66 3.21
C LYS A 143 4.15 12.63 2.16
N SER A 144 3.71 12.52 0.92
CA SER A 144 4.11 13.44 -0.17
C SER A 144 2.96 14.32 -0.67
N GLU A 145 1.85 14.40 0.05
CA GLU A 145 0.62 15.16 -0.29
C GLU A 145 0.90 16.66 -0.44
N GLY A 146 1.88 17.17 0.28
CA GLY A 146 2.30 18.58 0.18
C GLY A 146 3.04 18.95 -1.11
N ARG A 147 3.33 17.95 -1.98
CA ARG A 147 4.04 18.20 -3.23
C ARG A 147 3.17 18.99 -4.20
N LYS A 148 3.76 20.03 -4.80
CA LYS A 148 3.12 20.77 -5.90
C LYS A 148 2.93 19.83 -7.10
N LEU A 149 1.71 19.78 -7.61
CA LEU A 149 1.38 19.00 -8.80
C LEU A 149 1.64 19.80 -10.07
N ASP A 150 2.11 19.12 -11.11
CA ASP A 150 2.27 19.66 -12.44
C ASP A 150 0.99 19.41 -13.25
N LEU A 151 -0.07 20.16 -12.92
CA LEU A 151 -1.39 20.01 -13.52
C LEU A 151 -1.37 20.36 -15.01
N HIS A 152 -2.09 19.59 -15.79
CA HIS A 152 -2.29 19.93 -17.19
C HIS A 152 -3.26 21.11 -17.31
N SER A 153 -2.86 22.15 -18.03
CA SER A 153 -3.64 23.40 -18.15
C SER A 153 -4.77 23.33 -19.19
N ASN A 154 -4.78 22.29 -20.05
CA ASN A 154 -5.88 22.10 -21.00
C ASN A 154 -7.11 21.57 -20.26
N PRO A 155 -8.27 22.25 -20.33
CA PRO A 155 -9.50 21.81 -19.65
C PRO A 155 -10.07 20.48 -20.16
N ASP A 156 -9.69 20.08 -21.38
CA ASP A 156 -10.11 18.79 -21.97
C ASP A 156 -9.27 17.60 -21.47
N VAL A 157 -8.24 17.86 -20.65
CA VAL A 157 -7.38 16.83 -20.05
C VAL A 157 -7.74 16.64 -18.58
N SER A 158 -8.15 15.42 -18.23
CA SER A 158 -8.45 15.11 -16.83
C SER A 158 -7.17 15.02 -16.01
N ASN A 159 -7.11 15.72 -14.87
CA ASN A 159 -6.03 15.61 -13.90
C ASN A 159 -6.46 14.62 -12.81
N ILE A 160 -5.77 13.48 -12.70
CA ILE A 160 -6.06 12.41 -11.77
C ILE A 160 -4.91 12.29 -10.77
N ALA A 161 -5.21 12.31 -9.48
CA ALA A 161 -4.22 12.07 -8.44
C ALA A 161 -4.34 10.63 -7.90
N LEU A 162 -3.28 9.86 -8.04
CA LEU A 162 -3.09 8.59 -7.33
C LEU A 162 -2.36 8.93 -6.03
N VAL A 163 -2.95 8.60 -4.89
CA VAL A 163 -2.42 9.01 -3.57
C VAL A 163 -2.48 7.85 -2.60
N HIS A 164 -1.46 7.71 -1.75
CA HIS A 164 -1.54 6.78 -0.63
C HIS A 164 -1.74 7.57 0.67
N ASN A 165 -2.99 7.83 1.02
CA ASN A 165 -3.35 8.53 2.26
C ASN A 165 -4.83 8.38 2.61
N ASN A 166 -5.17 8.70 3.88
CA ASN A 166 -6.54 8.82 4.35
C ASN A 166 -7.02 10.26 4.17
N PHE A 167 -8.05 10.45 3.34
CA PHE A 167 -8.71 11.73 3.16
C PHE A 167 -10.08 11.75 3.81
N THR A 168 -10.38 12.83 4.53
CA THR A 168 -11.72 13.13 5.02
C THR A 168 -12.38 14.18 4.14
N ILE A 169 -13.70 14.15 4.07
CA ILE A 169 -14.52 15.14 3.37
C ILE A 169 -15.48 15.73 4.38
N SER A 170 -15.45 17.04 4.54
CA SER A 170 -16.37 17.77 5.44
C SER A 170 -17.84 17.44 5.17
N GLY A 171 -18.56 17.06 6.22
CA GLY A 171 -19.98 16.72 6.14
C GLY A 171 -20.29 15.30 5.66
N ALA A 172 -19.31 14.49 5.33
CA ALA A 172 -19.51 13.06 5.09
C ALA A 172 -19.71 12.33 6.42
N THR A 173 -20.86 11.69 6.59
CA THR A 173 -21.21 10.91 7.80
C THR A 173 -20.68 9.48 7.75
N ASN A 174 -19.58 9.23 7.07
CA ASN A 174 -19.05 7.90 6.85
C ASN A 174 -17.97 7.55 7.89
N TRP A 175 -17.76 6.27 8.12
CA TRP A 175 -16.73 5.69 9.00
C TRP A 175 -15.29 6.23 8.72
N TYR A 176 -15.05 6.89 7.60
CA TYR A 176 -13.84 7.69 7.32
C TYR A 176 -13.53 8.77 8.36
N GLN A 177 -14.52 9.17 9.18
CA GLN A 177 -14.34 10.17 10.25
C GLN A 177 -13.72 9.59 11.53
N GLU A 178 -13.66 8.27 11.68
CA GLU A 178 -13.10 7.61 12.87
C GLU A 178 -11.57 7.51 12.84
N HIS A 179 -10.94 7.86 11.72
CA HIS A 179 -9.49 7.84 11.58
C HIS A 179 -8.94 9.25 11.35
N ASP A 180 -7.75 9.53 11.86
CA ASP A 180 -7.00 10.79 11.69
C ASP A 180 -6.70 11.08 10.20
N GLY A 181 -7.73 11.43 9.44
CA GLY A 181 -7.63 11.73 8.01
C GLY A 181 -7.29 13.18 7.75
N ILE A 182 -6.67 13.41 6.61
CA ILE A 182 -6.39 14.77 6.10
C ILE A 182 -7.65 15.27 5.38
N GLU A 183 -8.16 16.45 5.75
CA GLU A 183 -9.29 17.03 5.03
C GLU A 183 -8.88 17.42 3.61
N LEU A 184 -9.50 16.75 2.62
CA LEU A 184 -9.14 16.94 1.21
C LEU A 184 -9.36 18.39 0.74
N ALA A 185 -10.45 19.05 1.21
CA ALA A 185 -10.76 20.42 0.86
C ALA A 185 -9.69 21.43 1.29
N MET A 186 -8.88 21.10 2.32
CA MET A 186 -7.77 21.93 2.81
C MET A 186 -6.47 21.75 2.01
N GLN A 187 -6.45 20.77 1.09
CA GLN A 187 -5.24 20.45 0.31
C GLN A 187 -5.18 21.32 -0.96
N THR A 188 -4.64 22.51 -0.83
CA THR A 188 -4.54 23.47 -1.97
C THR A 188 -3.73 22.95 -3.15
N ASN A 189 -2.82 21.98 -2.90
CA ASN A 189 -2.04 21.34 -3.96
C ASN A 189 -2.88 20.49 -4.92
N PHE A 190 -4.09 20.09 -4.49
CA PHE A 190 -5.03 19.31 -5.29
C PHE A 190 -6.02 20.20 -6.07
N TYR A 191 -5.92 21.52 -5.96
CA TYR A 191 -6.80 22.40 -6.73
C TYR A 191 -6.55 22.20 -8.23
N GLY A 192 -7.61 21.86 -8.97
CA GLY A 192 -7.55 21.51 -10.38
C GLY A 192 -7.49 20.01 -10.69
N VAL A 193 -7.42 19.15 -9.67
CA VAL A 193 -7.58 17.70 -9.81
C VAL A 193 -9.06 17.36 -9.97
N ASP A 194 -9.37 16.46 -10.91
CA ASP A 194 -10.72 16.00 -11.21
C ASP A 194 -11.11 14.77 -10.39
N LEU A 195 -10.13 13.89 -10.16
CA LEU A 195 -10.32 12.63 -9.44
C LEU A 195 -9.11 12.32 -8.56
N VAL A 196 -9.38 11.98 -7.32
CA VAL A 196 -8.41 11.39 -6.39
C VAL A 196 -8.74 9.90 -6.25
N ILE A 197 -7.78 9.04 -6.57
CA ILE A 197 -7.82 7.59 -6.31
C ILE A 197 -6.88 7.34 -5.15
N ALA A 198 -7.43 6.96 -4.01
CA ALA A 198 -6.64 6.84 -2.78
C ALA A 198 -6.48 5.38 -2.34
N GLY A 199 -5.24 4.98 -2.00
CA GLY A 199 -4.93 3.81 -1.20
C GLY A 199 -4.95 4.13 0.29
N HIS A 200 -4.41 3.23 1.13
CA HIS A 200 -4.33 3.31 2.58
C HIS A 200 -5.60 2.89 3.33
N ILE A 201 -6.77 3.19 2.81
CA ILE A 201 -8.04 2.76 3.39
C ILE A 201 -8.45 1.43 2.76
N HIS A 202 -8.46 0.37 3.57
CA HIS A 202 -8.70 -1.00 3.09
C HIS A 202 -10.15 -1.25 2.72
N ASN A 203 -11.08 -0.66 3.47
CA ASN A 203 -12.50 -0.79 3.20
C ASN A 203 -12.86 0.08 1.99
N PRO A 204 -13.39 -0.50 0.92
CA PRO A 204 -13.66 0.23 -0.30
C PRO A 204 -14.78 1.26 -0.14
N SER A 205 -14.67 2.34 -0.87
CA SER A 205 -15.79 3.26 -1.05
C SER A 205 -16.76 2.64 -2.07
N PRO A 206 -18.01 2.34 -1.68
CA PRO A 206 -18.99 1.80 -2.63
C PRO A 206 -19.41 2.82 -3.68
N ASN A 207 -19.20 4.09 -3.42
CA ASN A 207 -19.57 5.20 -4.28
C ASN A 207 -18.41 6.17 -4.45
N ILE A 208 -18.38 6.81 -5.60
CA ILE A 208 -17.50 7.96 -5.85
C ILE A 208 -18.06 9.13 -5.05
N ILE A 209 -17.23 9.71 -4.20
CA ILE A 209 -17.60 10.85 -3.35
C ILE A 209 -17.19 12.13 -4.07
N SER A 210 -18.12 13.07 -4.23
CA SER A 210 -17.82 14.38 -4.81
C SER A 210 -17.58 15.43 -3.73
N THR A 211 -16.56 16.24 -3.92
CA THR A 211 -16.23 17.41 -3.08
C THR A 211 -15.80 18.58 -3.94
N THR A 212 -15.76 19.77 -3.36
CA THR A 212 -15.29 20.96 -4.07
C THR A 212 -13.88 21.30 -3.61
N LEU A 213 -12.94 21.36 -4.56
CA LEU A 213 -11.57 21.79 -4.35
C LEU A 213 -11.34 23.14 -5.02
N GLY A 214 -11.30 24.22 -4.23
CA GLY A 214 -11.33 25.56 -4.77
C GLY A 214 -12.64 25.83 -5.50
N GLU A 215 -12.59 26.11 -6.81
CA GLU A 215 -13.76 26.39 -7.64
C GLU A 215 -14.26 25.17 -8.44
N LYS A 216 -13.54 24.02 -8.39
CA LYS A 216 -13.78 22.86 -9.22
C LYS A 216 -14.30 21.69 -8.39
N GLN A 217 -15.23 20.93 -8.97
CA GLN A 217 -15.63 19.64 -8.41
C GLN A 217 -14.50 18.63 -8.56
N CYS A 218 -14.24 17.88 -7.49
CA CYS A 218 -13.30 16.76 -7.45
C CYS A 218 -14.01 15.52 -6.93
N MET A 219 -13.65 14.37 -7.47
CA MET A 219 -14.14 13.08 -7.05
C MET A 219 -13.07 12.38 -6.20
N LEU A 220 -13.49 11.64 -5.17
CA LEU A 220 -12.64 10.79 -4.34
C LEU A 220 -13.13 9.35 -4.42
N PHE A 221 -12.22 8.42 -4.58
CA PHE A 221 -12.52 7.00 -4.66
C PHE A 221 -11.44 6.15 -3.96
N TYR A 222 -11.90 5.19 -3.13
CA TYR A 222 -11.07 4.18 -2.49
C TYR A 222 -11.39 2.80 -3.09
N PRO A 223 -10.49 2.20 -3.86
CA PRO A 223 -10.71 0.85 -4.44
C PRO A 223 -10.80 -0.25 -3.39
N GLY A 224 -10.17 -0.05 -2.22
CA GLY A 224 -10.08 -1.01 -1.14
C GLY A 224 -8.92 -2.00 -1.29
N CYS A 225 -8.76 -2.87 -0.28
CA CYS A 225 -7.69 -3.87 -0.23
C CYS A 225 -8.24 -5.27 -0.50
N PRO A 226 -7.96 -5.88 -1.67
CA PRO A 226 -8.57 -7.17 -2.05
C PRO A 226 -8.02 -8.36 -1.26
N THR A 227 -6.85 -8.27 -0.68
CA THR A 227 -6.27 -9.38 0.11
C THR A 227 -6.73 -9.38 1.56
N ARG A 228 -7.29 -8.28 2.06
CA ARG A 228 -7.80 -8.15 3.44
C ARG A 228 -6.77 -8.59 4.48
N PRO A 229 -5.74 -7.80 4.74
CA PRO A 229 -4.59 -8.21 5.55
C PRO A 229 -4.92 -8.45 7.03
N ILE A 230 -5.98 -7.88 7.56
CA ILE A 230 -6.48 -8.07 8.94
C ILE A 230 -7.95 -8.42 8.96
N LYS A 231 -8.42 -9.05 10.07
CA LYS A 231 -9.82 -9.23 10.34
C LYS A 231 -10.36 -7.97 11.01
N GLU A 232 -11.37 -7.38 10.44
CA GLU A 232 -12.09 -6.25 11.00
C GLU A 232 -13.52 -6.66 11.36
N LYS A 233 -14.16 -5.94 12.28
CA LYS A 233 -15.52 -6.22 12.73
C LYS A 233 -16.53 -6.26 11.56
N ASN A 234 -16.34 -5.39 10.59
CA ASN A 234 -17.17 -5.28 9.40
C ASN A 234 -16.31 -5.53 8.16
N MET A 235 -16.05 -6.81 7.85
CA MET A 235 -15.29 -7.18 6.67
C MET A 235 -16.05 -6.87 5.38
N TRP A 236 -15.36 -6.29 4.42
CA TRP A 236 -15.89 -6.08 3.08
C TRP A 236 -15.80 -7.36 2.24
N GLU A 237 -16.81 -7.62 1.43
CA GLU A 237 -16.91 -8.81 0.57
C GLU A 237 -16.62 -8.49 -0.90
N SER A 238 -16.30 -7.24 -1.21
CA SER A 238 -15.85 -6.80 -2.53
C SER A 238 -14.89 -5.62 -2.43
N CYS A 239 -14.03 -5.51 -3.44
CA CYS A 239 -13.22 -4.35 -3.76
C CYS A 239 -13.61 -3.85 -5.14
N TRP A 240 -12.88 -2.89 -5.68
CA TRP A 240 -13.24 -2.30 -6.95
C TRP A 240 -12.03 -2.18 -7.86
N TYR A 241 -12.22 -2.50 -9.14
CA TYR A 241 -11.40 -1.96 -10.20
C TYR A 241 -11.97 -0.59 -10.57
N LEU A 242 -11.12 0.38 -10.80
CA LEU A 242 -11.54 1.64 -11.37
C LEU A 242 -10.93 1.78 -12.75
N HIS A 243 -11.78 1.82 -13.77
CA HIS A 243 -11.36 2.02 -15.15
C HIS A 243 -11.55 3.49 -15.54
N ILE A 244 -10.51 4.08 -16.07
CA ILE A 244 -10.56 5.39 -16.69
C ILE A 244 -10.44 5.19 -18.18
N LYS A 245 -11.51 5.51 -18.91
CA LYS A 245 -11.61 5.27 -20.34
C LYS A 245 -12.02 6.54 -21.07
N TYR A 246 -11.28 6.87 -22.11
CA TYR A 246 -11.66 8.02 -22.92
C TYR A 246 -12.91 7.75 -23.73
N ASN A 247 -13.83 8.70 -23.70
CA ASN A 247 -15.07 8.71 -24.45
C ASN A 247 -14.96 9.75 -25.57
N GLU A 248 -14.78 9.28 -26.80
CA GLU A 248 -14.60 10.15 -27.97
C GLU A 248 -15.81 11.06 -28.24
N THR A 249 -17.01 10.61 -27.88
CA THR A 249 -18.23 11.40 -28.08
C THR A 249 -18.35 12.52 -27.06
N ALA A 250 -18.05 12.22 -25.80
CA ALA A 250 -18.08 13.21 -24.72
C ALA A 250 -16.83 14.08 -24.67
N LYS A 251 -15.74 13.65 -25.33
CA LYS A 251 -14.38 14.25 -25.24
C LYS A 251 -13.90 14.39 -23.78
N ALA A 252 -14.19 13.38 -22.99
CA ALA A 252 -13.87 13.32 -21.57
C ALA A 252 -13.54 11.88 -21.17
N CYS A 253 -12.93 11.68 -20.00
CA CYS A 253 -12.73 10.36 -19.44
C CYS A 253 -13.95 9.91 -18.66
N ASP A 254 -14.50 8.75 -19.00
CA ASP A 254 -15.47 8.03 -18.19
C ASP A 254 -14.75 7.37 -17.01
N ILE A 255 -15.33 7.50 -15.82
CA ILE A 255 -14.85 6.87 -14.59
C ILE A 255 -15.80 5.70 -14.29
N ILE A 256 -15.31 4.48 -14.46
CA ILE A 256 -16.13 3.27 -14.42
C ILE A 256 -15.65 2.37 -13.28
N PRO A 257 -16.33 2.39 -12.11
CA PRO A 257 -16.07 1.41 -11.06
C PRO A 257 -16.65 0.06 -11.45
N GLU A 258 -15.85 -1.00 -11.31
CA GLU A 258 -16.27 -2.38 -11.53
C GLU A 258 -16.05 -3.19 -10.26
N GLU A 259 -17.11 -3.86 -9.79
CA GLU A 259 -17.03 -4.67 -8.57
C GLU A 259 -16.11 -5.88 -8.75
N PHE A 260 -15.19 -6.04 -7.82
CA PHE A 260 -14.36 -7.21 -7.66
C PHE A 260 -14.82 -8.01 -6.43
N LYS A 261 -15.63 -9.02 -6.65
CA LYS A 261 -16.10 -9.91 -5.57
C LYS A 261 -14.95 -10.71 -5.00
N LEU A 262 -14.85 -10.70 -3.69
CA LEU A 262 -13.82 -11.41 -2.94
C LEU A 262 -14.35 -12.78 -2.46
N ARG A 263 -13.46 -13.64 -2.00
CA ARG A 263 -13.87 -14.84 -1.25
C ARG A 263 -14.59 -14.43 0.03
N PRO A 264 -15.56 -15.22 0.52
CA PRO A 264 -16.17 -14.97 1.84
C PRO A 264 -15.11 -14.82 2.94
N SER A 265 -15.30 -13.87 3.84
CA SER A 265 -14.38 -13.63 4.95
C SER A 265 -14.22 -14.86 5.85
N THR A 266 -15.28 -15.66 5.98
CA THR A 266 -15.30 -16.93 6.71
C THR A 266 -14.37 -18.01 6.16
N GLU A 267 -13.97 -17.92 4.88
CA GLU A 267 -12.99 -18.82 4.29
C GLU A 267 -11.54 -18.41 4.59
N ILE A 268 -11.33 -17.16 4.99
CA ILE A 268 -10.00 -16.57 5.16
C ILE A 268 -9.63 -16.42 6.63
N PHE A 269 -10.61 -16.07 7.47
CA PHE A 269 -10.39 -15.80 8.88
C PHE A 269 -11.05 -16.84 9.74
N TYR A 270 -10.45 -17.18 10.88
CA TYR A 270 -11.09 -17.98 11.90
C TYR A 270 -12.42 -17.36 12.35
N SER A 271 -13.36 -18.19 12.84
CA SER A 271 -14.59 -17.67 13.45
C SER A 271 -14.25 -16.82 14.69
N ASP A 272 -15.17 -15.94 15.11
CA ASP A 272 -14.95 -15.15 16.33
C ASP A 272 -14.87 -16.03 17.59
N GLU A 273 -15.41 -17.26 17.55
CA GLU A 273 -15.32 -18.24 18.61
C GLU A 273 -13.93 -18.90 18.69
N ASP A 274 -13.19 -18.94 17.56
CA ASP A 274 -11.81 -19.45 17.52
C ASP A 274 -10.78 -18.35 17.85
N PHE A 275 -11.21 -17.09 17.87
CA PHE A 275 -10.41 -15.99 18.41
C PHE A 275 -10.53 -16.04 19.95
N ILE A 276 -9.58 -16.71 20.58
CA ILE A 276 -9.21 -16.32 21.93
C ILE A 276 -8.68 -14.89 21.75
N ASP A 277 -9.43 -13.91 22.28
CA ASP A 277 -8.97 -12.53 22.37
C ASP A 277 -7.50 -12.59 22.82
N ASP A 278 -6.58 -12.25 21.91
CA ASP A 278 -5.34 -11.66 22.37
C ASP A 278 -5.84 -10.37 23.05
N GLU A 279 -6.01 -10.45 24.36
CA GLU A 279 -6.43 -9.38 25.24
C GLU A 279 -5.84 -8.09 24.71
N GLU A 280 -6.67 -7.07 24.62
CA GLU A 280 -6.19 -5.71 24.30
C GLU A 280 -4.88 -5.55 25.04
N LYS A 281 -3.76 -5.58 24.32
CA LYS A 281 -2.44 -5.45 24.94
C LYS A 281 -2.48 -4.16 25.71
N THR A 282 -2.41 -4.28 27.01
CA THR A 282 -2.33 -3.10 27.86
C THR A 282 -1.10 -2.28 27.44
N GLU A 283 -1.09 -1.02 27.74
CA GLU A 283 0.08 -0.16 27.49
C GLU A 283 1.36 -0.79 28.09
N ASP A 284 1.21 -1.54 29.17
CA ASP A 284 2.27 -2.31 29.82
C ASP A 284 2.75 -3.51 28.96
N ASP A 285 1.85 -4.22 28.28
CA ASP A 285 2.19 -5.34 27.38
C ASP A 285 2.93 -4.85 26.14
N ILE A 286 2.53 -3.71 25.58
CA ILE A 286 3.21 -3.04 24.47
C ILE A 286 4.61 -2.58 24.90
N GLN A 287 4.73 -2.02 26.12
CA GLN A 287 6.02 -1.61 26.67
C GLN A 287 6.91 -2.83 26.94
N GLU A 288 6.36 -3.94 27.38
CA GLU A 288 7.12 -5.17 27.61
C GLU A 288 7.57 -5.82 26.30
N GLU A 289 6.78 -5.79 25.23
CA GLU A 289 7.22 -6.25 23.90
C GLU A 289 8.31 -5.35 23.31
N LEU A 290 8.16 -4.03 23.40
CA LEU A 290 9.21 -3.07 23.03
C LEU A 290 10.51 -3.30 23.82
N ARG A 291 10.39 -3.61 25.11
CA ARG A 291 11.55 -3.99 25.94
C ARG A 291 12.19 -5.29 25.47
N LYS A 292 11.39 -6.30 25.12
CA LYS A 292 11.88 -7.59 24.58
C LYS A 292 12.53 -7.44 23.21
N GLU A 293 11.99 -6.61 22.33
CA GLU A 293 12.59 -6.32 21.02
C GLU A 293 13.91 -5.54 21.14
N ASN A 294 13.93 -4.53 21.98
CA ASN A 294 15.16 -3.80 22.28
C ASN A 294 16.22 -4.70 22.90
N LEU A 295 15.82 -5.61 23.77
CA LEU A 295 16.73 -6.59 24.38
C LEU A 295 17.28 -7.57 23.33
N LYS A 296 16.45 -8.05 22.38
CA LYS A 296 16.89 -8.89 21.28
C LYS A 296 17.88 -8.19 20.36
N ALA A 297 17.66 -6.92 20.05
CA ALA A 297 18.58 -6.12 19.25
C ALA A 297 19.93 -5.96 19.96
N ILE A 298 19.91 -5.61 21.25
CA ILE A 298 21.11 -5.50 22.09
C ILE A 298 21.86 -6.83 22.15
N LEU A 299 21.16 -7.94 22.39
CA LEU A 299 21.78 -9.28 22.41
C LEU A 299 22.36 -9.69 21.05
N GLY A 300 21.70 -9.33 19.95
CA GLY A 300 22.19 -9.56 18.59
C GLY A 300 23.52 -8.83 18.33
N ASP A 301 23.63 -7.59 18.74
CA ASP A 301 24.86 -6.81 18.59
C ASP A 301 25.98 -7.29 19.53
N LEU A 302 25.65 -7.70 20.74
CA LEU A 302 26.58 -8.31 21.68
C LEU A 302 27.10 -9.66 21.19
N MET A 303 26.27 -10.48 20.53
CA MET A 303 26.71 -11.74 19.91
C MET A 303 27.69 -11.51 18.75
N LYS A 304 27.44 -10.49 17.92
CA LYS A 304 28.41 -10.10 16.87
C LYS A 304 29.75 -9.69 17.44
N TYR A 305 29.74 -8.97 18.58
CA TYR A 305 30.95 -8.51 19.24
C TYR A 305 31.74 -9.66 19.88
N ARG A 306 31.04 -10.66 20.46
CA ARG A 306 31.68 -11.87 21.00
C ARG A 306 32.45 -12.65 19.92
N MET A 307 31.92 -12.71 18.72
CA MET A 307 32.62 -13.35 17.59
C MET A 307 33.93 -12.65 17.21
N GLN A 308 34.11 -11.40 17.69
CA GLN A 308 35.36 -10.61 17.53
C GLN A 308 36.28 -10.65 18.75
N GLY A 309 35.99 -11.48 19.77
CA GLY A 309 36.89 -11.70 20.94
C GLY A 309 36.73 -10.65 22.06
N GLY A 310 35.65 -9.89 22.10
CA GLY A 310 35.41 -8.84 23.12
C GLY A 310 34.78 -9.34 24.42
N ASP A 311 34.97 -8.59 25.50
CA ASP A 311 34.32 -8.82 26.80
C ASP A 311 32.91 -8.21 26.80
N LEU A 312 31.90 -9.08 26.75
CA LEU A 312 30.48 -8.71 26.67
C LEU A 312 29.97 -7.94 27.89
N TYR A 313 30.50 -8.21 29.07
CA TYR A 313 30.04 -7.57 30.32
C TYR A 313 30.35 -6.08 30.34
N ASN A 314 31.54 -5.72 29.91
CA ASN A 314 31.98 -4.32 29.89
C ASN A 314 31.31 -3.54 28.73
N GLN A 315 30.88 -4.21 27.68
CA GLN A 315 30.22 -3.55 26.56
C GLN A 315 28.77 -3.13 26.84
N ILE A 316 28.04 -3.86 27.70
CA ILE A 316 26.69 -3.46 28.09
C ILE A 316 26.70 -2.05 28.76
N ASP A 317 27.70 -1.73 29.53
CA ASP A 317 27.78 -0.46 30.23
C ASP A 317 28.00 0.76 29.32
N ILE A 318 28.59 0.55 28.14
CA ILE A 318 28.88 1.60 27.17
C ILE A 318 27.86 1.73 26.05
N ILE A 319 26.77 0.94 26.05
CA ILE A 319 25.70 1.06 25.05
C ILE A 319 25.05 2.46 25.18
N PRO A 320 25.12 3.32 24.14
CA PRO A 320 24.52 4.63 24.16
C PRO A 320 22.99 4.52 24.28
N ASN A 321 22.38 5.40 25.05
CA ASN A 321 20.92 5.52 25.19
C ASN A 321 20.18 4.35 25.83
N ALA A 322 20.83 3.31 26.32
CA ALA A 322 20.20 2.25 27.10
C ALA A 322 20.03 2.70 28.56
N SER A 323 18.83 2.49 29.14
CA SER A 323 18.59 2.77 30.57
C SER A 323 19.42 1.83 31.45
N GLN A 324 19.72 2.24 32.68
CA GLN A 324 20.46 1.40 33.65
C GLN A 324 19.71 0.09 33.90
N GLU A 325 18.39 0.15 34.01
CA GLU A 325 17.52 -1.02 34.19
C GLU A 325 17.64 -2.04 33.01
N ALA A 326 17.67 -1.55 31.77
CA ALA A 326 17.88 -2.40 30.59
C ALA A 326 19.28 -3.05 30.60
N LYS A 327 20.31 -2.32 31.04
CA LYS A 327 21.68 -2.82 31.20
C LYS A 327 21.76 -3.93 32.24
N ASP A 328 21.12 -3.73 33.39
CA ASP A 328 21.10 -4.72 34.48
C ASP A 328 20.34 -6.00 34.10
N VAL A 329 19.23 -5.87 33.38
CA VAL A 329 18.49 -6.99 32.83
C VAL A 329 19.35 -7.77 31.81
N ALA A 330 20.02 -7.09 30.90
CA ALA A 330 20.91 -7.72 29.92
C ALA A 330 22.07 -8.48 30.59
N LYS A 331 22.68 -7.91 31.64
CA LYS A 331 23.70 -8.56 32.44
C LYS A 331 23.19 -9.80 33.19
N SER A 332 21.97 -9.74 33.72
CA SER A 332 21.33 -10.88 34.39
C SER A 332 21.06 -12.04 33.40
N TYR A 333 20.64 -11.74 32.18
CA TYR A 333 20.45 -12.75 31.14
C TYR A 333 21.78 -13.39 30.70
N LEU A 334 22.84 -12.59 30.55
CA LEU A 334 24.17 -13.13 30.27
C LEU A 334 24.67 -14.05 31.37
N GLN A 335 24.47 -13.70 32.65
CA GLN A 335 24.81 -14.58 33.76
C GLN A 335 24.09 -15.92 33.70
N LYS A 336 22.79 -15.91 33.38
CA LYS A 336 21.99 -17.16 33.28
C LYS A 336 22.31 -17.99 32.04
N ALA A 337 22.75 -17.38 30.96
CA ALA A 337 23.08 -18.06 29.72
C ALA A 337 24.47 -18.70 29.73
N PHE A 338 25.34 -18.32 30.65
CA PHE A 338 26.73 -18.76 30.76
C PHE A 338 27.07 -19.40 32.13
N ALA A 339 26.09 -19.57 33.02
CA ALA A 339 26.16 -20.40 34.20
C ALA A 339 25.75 -21.85 33.89
#